data_e83f317abe7c26c246ba1dcd2f0f374f
#
_entry.id   e83f317abe7c26c246ba1dcd2f0f374f
#
_cell.length_a   1.000
_cell.length_b   1.000
_cell.length_c   1.000
_cell.angle_alpha   90.00
_cell.angle_beta   90.00
_cell.angle_gamma   90.00
#
_symmetry.space_group_name_H-M   'P 1'
#
loop_
_entity.id
_entity.type
_entity.pdbx_description
1 polymer ?
#
loop_
_entity_poly.entity_id
_entity_poly.type
_entity_poly.pdbx_seq_one_letter_code
_entity_poly.pdbx_strand_id
1 'polypeptide(L)'
;MTEADLPRVTVDPDDRRVAFTAQSWEHIRSVRPELLNELEAIMSTITQPELREPDPRPGRERFYRRHVTDRVRWMRVVVDFNRDPAVIVTAFIQRKNPTT
;
A
#
# COMPACT_ATOMS: atom_id res chain seq x y z
N MET A 1 -12.55 7.05 6.30
CA MET A 1 -11.32 7.18 7.11
C MET A 1 -10.61 8.47 6.75
N THR A 2 -10.04 9.14 7.71
CA THR A 2 -9.32 10.39 7.54
C THR A 2 -7.92 10.26 8.13
N GLU A 3 -7.08 11.28 7.92
CA GLU A 3 -5.74 11.33 8.52
C GLU A 3 -5.80 11.24 10.05
N ALA A 4 -6.88 11.71 10.68
CA ALA A 4 -7.04 11.65 12.12
C ALA A 4 -7.13 10.21 12.65
N ASP A 5 -7.43 9.24 11.78
CA ASP A 5 -7.52 7.83 12.18
C ASP A 5 -6.16 7.11 12.14
N LEU A 6 -5.10 7.81 11.79
CA LEU A 6 -3.75 7.24 11.74
C LEU A 6 -3.01 7.44 13.06
N PRO A 7 -2.13 6.53 13.47
CA PRO A 7 -1.74 5.32 12.73
C PRO A 7 -2.83 4.26 12.78
N ARG A 8 -2.83 3.43 11.77
CA ARG A 8 -3.76 2.31 11.69
C ARG A 8 -2.98 1.05 11.35
N VAL A 9 -3.27 -0.04 12.04
CA VAL A 9 -2.61 -1.33 11.80
C VAL A 9 -3.61 -2.28 11.18
N THR A 10 -3.18 -2.96 10.13
CA THR A 10 -3.94 -4.02 9.50
C THR A 10 -3.06 -5.27 9.39
N VAL A 11 -3.58 -6.34 8.82
CA VAL A 11 -2.82 -7.57 8.60
C VAL A 11 -2.84 -7.93 7.11
N ASP A 12 -1.74 -8.49 6.65
CA ASP A 12 -1.68 -9.06 5.31
C ASP A 12 -2.23 -10.49 5.32
N PRO A 13 -2.31 -11.16 4.16
CA PRO A 13 -2.84 -12.54 4.14
C PRO A 13 -2.03 -13.55 4.94
N ASP A 14 -0.80 -13.24 5.30
CA ASP A 14 0.06 -14.11 6.13
C ASP A 14 0.00 -13.74 7.62
N ASP A 15 -1.01 -12.95 8.02
CA ASP A 15 -1.20 -12.46 9.39
C ASP A 15 -0.06 -11.58 9.91
N ARG A 16 0.73 -10.99 9.02
CA ARG A 16 1.76 -10.03 9.41
C ARG A 16 1.13 -8.66 9.61
N ARG A 17 1.49 -8.01 10.70
CA ARG A 17 0.96 -6.67 11.01
C ARG A 17 1.65 -5.62 10.17
N VAL A 18 0.85 -4.75 9.56
CA VAL A 18 1.33 -3.66 8.72
C VAL A 18 0.71 -2.35 9.21
N ALA A 19 1.56 -1.39 9.54
CA ALA A 19 1.11 -0.08 10.02
C ALA A 19 1.09 0.94 8.89
N PHE A 20 0.01 1.70 8.82
CA PHE A 20 -0.07 2.88 7.98
C PHE A 20 0.03 4.08 8.91
N THR A 21 1.17 4.74 8.90
CA THR A 21 1.46 5.84 9.82
C THR A 21 1.10 7.19 9.19
N ALA A 22 0.90 8.20 10.05
CA ALA A 22 0.69 9.56 9.56
C ALA A 22 1.89 10.05 8.74
N GLN A 23 3.11 9.66 9.12
CA GLN A 23 4.31 10.00 8.37
C GLN A 23 4.31 9.37 6.98
N SER A 24 3.95 8.10 6.86
CA SER A 24 3.84 7.43 5.56
C SER A 24 2.80 8.11 4.68
N TRP A 25 1.64 8.43 5.26
CA TRP A 25 0.58 9.12 4.52
C TRP A 25 1.01 10.49 4.04
N GLU A 26 1.70 11.27 4.90
CA GLU A 26 2.22 12.58 4.54
C GLU A 26 3.19 12.48 3.36
N HIS A 27 4.08 11.50 3.39
CA HIS A 27 5.01 11.25 2.29
C HIS A 27 4.27 10.92 1.00
N ILE A 28 3.33 9.96 1.07
CA ILE A 28 2.60 9.50 -0.12
C ILE A 28 1.83 10.65 -0.76
N ARG A 29 1.06 11.38 0.02
CA ARG A 29 0.22 12.44 -0.53
C ARG A 29 1.03 13.64 -1.04
N SER A 30 2.22 13.87 -0.49
CA SER A 30 3.08 14.96 -0.96
C SER A 30 3.73 14.64 -2.30
N VAL A 31 4.07 13.37 -2.53
CA VAL A 31 4.68 12.91 -3.78
C VAL A 31 3.62 12.58 -4.83
N ARG A 32 2.46 12.10 -4.39
CA ARG A 32 1.37 11.63 -5.26
C ARG A 32 0.04 12.24 -4.81
N PRO A 33 -0.20 13.53 -5.12
CA PRO A 33 -1.45 14.19 -4.68
C PRO A 33 -2.72 13.50 -5.18
N GLU A 34 -2.63 12.78 -6.29
CA GLU A 34 -3.78 12.04 -6.83
C GLU A 34 -4.27 10.93 -5.89
N LEU A 35 -3.48 10.54 -4.89
CA LEU A 35 -3.86 9.52 -3.93
C LEU A 35 -4.59 10.08 -2.70
N LEU A 36 -4.90 11.36 -2.69
CA LEU A 36 -5.51 12.02 -1.53
C LEU A 36 -6.76 11.29 -1.02
N ASN A 37 -7.57 10.73 -1.90
CA ASN A 37 -8.81 10.04 -1.54
C ASN A 37 -8.67 8.51 -1.63
N GLU A 38 -7.45 7.98 -1.66
CA GLU A 38 -7.20 6.57 -1.92
C GLU A 38 -6.71 5.80 -0.68
N LEU A 39 -6.89 6.36 0.51
CA LEU A 39 -6.40 5.74 1.74
C LEU A 39 -7.00 4.36 1.97
N GLU A 40 -8.31 4.20 1.77
CA GLU A 40 -8.96 2.88 1.90
C GLU A 40 -8.49 1.90 0.85
N ALA A 41 -8.25 2.36 -0.37
CA ALA A 41 -7.74 1.50 -1.44
C ALA A 41 -6.33 1.00 -1.11
N ILE A 42 -5.50 1.84 -0.51
CA ILE A 42 -4.16 1.44 -0.05
C ILE A 42 -4.28 0.35 1.00
N MET A 43 -5.15 0.54 1.99
CA MET A 43 -5.35 -0.47 3.05
C MET A 43 -5.90 -1.78 2.50
N SER A 44 -6.87 -1.72 1.59
CA SER A 44 -7.44 -2.92 0.97
C SER A 44 -6.41 -3.69 0.16
N THR A 45 -5.44 -2.99 -0.44
CA THR A 45 -4.37 -3.63 -1.20
C THR A 45 -3.50 -4.51 -0.30
N ILE A 46 -3.33 -4.12 0.97
CA ILE A 46 -2.58 -4.93 1.94
C ILE A 46 -3.40 -6.14 2.39
N THR A 47 -4.69 -5.93 2.70
CA THR A 47 -5.51 -7.01 3.27
C THR A 47 -5.96 -8.02 2.23
N GLN A 48 -6.17 -7.59 0.99
CA GLN A 48 -6.70 -8.42 -0.09
C GLN A 48 -5.94 -8.17 -1.39
N PRO A 49 -4.63 -8.42 -1.43
CA PRO A 49 -3.88 -8.22 -2.66
C PRO A 49 -4.26 -9.25 -3.71
N GLU A 50 -4.23 -8.86 -4.97
CA GLU A 50 -4.39 -9.80 -6.08
C GLU A 50 -3.05 -10.40 -6.47
N LEU A 51 -1.96 -9.70 -6.17
CA LEU A 51 -0.60 -10.15 -6.47
C LEU A 51 0.36 -9.58 -5.44
N ARG A 52 1.38 -10.35 -5.09
CA ARG A 52 2.49 -9.91 -4.24
C ARG A 52 3.80 -10.33 -4.89
N GLU A 53 4.84 -9.52 -4.72
CA GLU A 53 6.18 -9.85 -5.18
C GLU A 53 7.22 -9.17 -4.29
N PRO A 54 8.45 -9.71 -4.24
CA PRO A 54 9.52 -9.03 -3.51
C PRO A 54 9.86 -7.70 -4.19
N ASP A 55 10.20 -6.69 -3.38
CA ASP A 55 10.78 -5.47 -3.89
C ASP A 55 12.30 -5.69 -4.08
N PRO A 56 12.96 -4.94 -4.99
CA PRO A 56 14.42 -5.02 -5.11
C PRO A 56 15.17 -4.71 -3.82
N ARG A 57 14.60 -3.88 -2.94
CA ARG A 57 15.23 -3.59 -1.64
C ARG A 57 14.95 -4.73 -0.67
N PRO A 58 15.98 -5.26 0.01
CA PRO A 58 15.80 -6.38 0.93
C PRO A 58 14.79 -6.09 2.03
N GLY A 59 13.92 -7.06 2.31
CA GLY A 59 12.92 -6.96 3.36
C GLY A 59 11.68 -6.19 2.99
N ARG A 60 11.60 -5.68 1.77
CA ARG A 60 10.40 -4.99 1.28
C ARG A 60 9.64 -5.85 0.30
N GLU A 61 8.32 -5.71 0.31
CA GLU A 61 7.43 -6.43 -0.60
C GLU A 61 6.46 -5.45 -1.25
N ARG A 62 6.03 -5.81 -2.45
CA ARG A 62 5.06 -5.06 -3.24
C ARG A 62 3.74 -5.79 -3.25
N PHE A 63 2.67 -5.06 -2.94
CA PHE A 63 1.30 -5.56 -2.96
C PHE A 63 0.56 -4.84 -4.07
N TYR A 64 -0.23 -5.59 -4.84
CA TYR A 64 -0.97 -5.04 -5.97
C TYR A 64 -2.43 -5.42 -5.89
N ARG A 65 -3.30 -4.47 -6.20
CA ARG A 65 -4.72 -4.71 -6.32
C ARG A 65 -5.29 -3.78 -7.39
N ARG A 66 -6.18 -4.28 -8.24
CA ARG A 66 -6.83 -3.45 -9.25
C ARG A 66 -7.62 -2.35 -8.58
N HIS A 67 -7.61 -1.18 -9.19
CA HIS A 67 -8.39 -0.05 -8.70
C HIS A 67 -9.88 -0.36 -8.81
N VAL A 68 -10.66 0.06 -7.82
CA VAL A 68 -12.07 -0.32 -7.71
C VAL A 68 -12.90 0.26 -8.86
N THR A 69 -12.66 1.52 -9.21
CA THR A 69 -13.46 2.23 -10.20
C THR A 69 -12.81 2.25 -11.59
N ASP A 70 -11.49 2.11 -11.66
CA ASP A 70 -10.76 2.10 -12.93
C ASP A 70 -9.96 0.80 -13.02
N ARG A 71 -10.58 -0.23 -13.59
CA ARG A 71 -10.05 -1.60 -13.58
C ARG A 71 -8.81 -1.79 -14.46
N VAL A 72 -8.45 -0.81 -15.26
CA VAL A 72 -7.18 -0.87 -16.03
C VAL A 72 -6.00 -0.35 -15.23
N ARG A 73 -6.25 0.18 -14.03
CA ARG A 73 -5.21 0.69 -13.14
C ARG A 73 -5.01 -0.25 -11.97
N TRP A 74 -3.80 -0.25 -11.46
CA TRP A 74 -3.41 -1.07 -10.32
C TRP A 74 -2.88 -0.18 -9.21
N MET A 75 -3.35 -0.41 -7.99
CA MET A 75 -2.73 0.18 -6.79
C MET A 75 -1.54 -0.69 -6.44
N ARG A 76 -0.38 -0.05 -6.30
CA ARG A 76 0.85 -0.70 -5.85
C ARG A 76 1.23 -0.11 -4.50
N VAL A 77 1.42 -0.96 -3.50
CA VAL A 77 1.82 -0.55 -2.16
C VAL A 77 3.09 -1.28 -1.78
N VAL A 78 4.10 -0.53 -1.34
CA VAL A 78 5.38 -1.11 -0.91
C VAL A 78 5.43 -1.10 0.61
N VAL A 79 5.72 -2.25 1.20
CA VAL A 79 5.76 -2.45 2.65
C VAL A 79 7.15 -2.88 3.06
N ASP A 80 7.66 -2.28 4.13
CA ASP A 80 8.94 -2.63 4.74
C ASP A 80 8.71 -3.59 5.90
N PHE A 81 9.16 -4.82 5.73
CA PHE A 81 9.05 -5.88 6.74
C PHE A 81 10.31 -6.01 7.61
N ASN A 82 11.24 -5.09 7.49
CA ASN A 82 12.39 -5.03 8.40
C ASN A 82 12.01 -4.50 9.78
N ARG A 83 10.76 -4.08 9.94
CA ARG A 83 10.21 -3.55 11.20
C ARG A 83 9.05 -4.43 11.67
N ASP A 84 8.74 -4.38 12.95
CA ASP A 84 7.57 -5.04 13.53
C ASP A 84 6.83 -4.06 14.44
N PRO A 85 5.62 -3.61 14.07
CA PRO A 85 4.90 -3.98 12.84
C PRO A 85 5.60 -3.44 11.60
N ALA A 86 5.37 -4.11 10.47
CA ALA A 86 5.83 -3.61 9.18
C ALA A 86 5.20 -2.25 8.88
N VAL A 87 5.81 -1.48 8.01
CA VAL A 87 5.36 -0.11 7.73
C VAL A 87 5.17 0.07 6.22
N ILE A 88 4.06 0.69 5.84
CA ILE A 88 3.85 1.11 4.46
C ILE A 88 4.85 2.22 4.14
N VAL A 89 5.64 2.02 3.10
CA VAL A 89 6.68 2.95 2.69
C VAL A 89 6.17 3.92 1.65
N THR A 90 5.50 3.42 0.63
CA THR A 90 4.96 4.24 -0.45
C THR A 90 3.83 3.50 -1.17
N ALA A 91 3.08 4.26 -1.97
CA ALA A 91 2.02 3.72 -2.81
C ALA A 91 1.90 4.58 -4.06
N PHE A 92 1.46 3.97 -5.16
CA PHE A 92 1.11 4.71 -6.37
C PHE A 92 0.23 3.86 -7.28
N ILE A 93 -0.39 4.52 -8.24
CA ILE A 93 -1.27 3.87 -9.23
C ILE A 93 -0.48 3.72 -10.53
N GLN A 94 -0.51 2.51 -11.09
CA GLN A 94 0.13 2.22 -12.38
C GLN A 94 -0.87 1.61 -13.36
N ARG A 95 -0.63 1.81 -14.66
CA ARG A 95 -1.46 1.19 -15.69
C ARG A 95 -0.94 -0.17 -16.11
N LYS A 96 0.37 -0.34 -16.08
CA LYS A 96 0.99 -1.60 -16.49
C LYS A 96 0.58 -2.73 -15.57
N ASN A 97 0.13 -3.85 -16.16
CA ASN A 97 -0.18 -5.04 -15.41
C ASN A 97 1.11 -5.59 -14.78
N PRO A 98 1.16 -5.80 -13.45
CA PRO A 98 2.38 -6.27 -12.79
C PRO A 98 2.80 -7.67 -13.19
N THR A 99 1.92 -8.45 -13.84
CA THR A 99 2.26 -9.82 -14.28
C THR A 99 2.86 -9.87 -15.68
N THR A 100 2.94 -8.75 -16.38
CA THR A 100 3.48 -8.71 -17.76
C THR A 100 4.85 -8.06 -17.82
#